data_bb09ad594a467b21d59c56c63a9a5247
#
_entry.id   bb09ad594a467b21d59c56c63a9a5247
#
_cell.length_a   1.000
_cell.length_b   1.000
_cell.length_c   1.000
_cell.angle_alpha   90.00
_cell.angle_beta   90.00
_cell.angle_gamma   90.00
#
_symmetry.space_group_name_H-M   'P 1'
#
loop_
_entity.id
_entity.type
_entity.pdbx_description
1 polymer ?
#
loop_
_entity_poly.entity_id
_entity_poly.type
_entity_poly.pdbx_seq_one_letter_code
_entity_poly.pdbx_strand_id
1 'polypeptide(L)'
;MLIIISTEIIYPINPINKMKSYLNHLKDTKSYGEELSVEYRPTMRSSAIFPCIKKNGKIKSIYTFMGYWLRKRNISIITAVVTLRDSKGKKVAIKSYEVRSVKSYIISTDDLIDDEIKDFFGSVEIEIFSAVDMVFPYPAITFAIKGMNGITFVHTCGRIYNNFEDLKDNNEAQVPETGFDILIGTKYKPFFAFVNGPIAIENREYKLEFIDLNGNVKFCTKTIKRAEPFSLVWVNLFDEELNHLNFKSEKICVKIHHDFEGFFPRFVAGNVLNDYEDISLTHTYYDTSNDASNRSIYKNPSKNEFFD
;
A
#
# COMPACT_ATOMS: atom_id res chain seq x y z
N MET A 1 9.35 37.03 -29.40
CA MET A 1 10.29 35.94 -29.17
C MET A 1 10.61 35.94 -27.69
N LEU A 2 9.83 35.22 -26.91
CA LEU A 2 10.01 35.08 -25.45
C LEU A 2 10.94 33.91 -25.21
N ILE A 3 12.10 34.19 -24.66
CA ILE A 3 13.04 33.15 -24.22
C ILE A 3 12.59 32.73 -22.81
N ILE A 4 12.02 31.55 -22.69
CA ILE A 4 11.77 30.91 -21.37
C ILE A 4 13.09 30.28 -20.95
N ILE A 5 13.78 30.94 -20.00
CA ILE A 5 14.92 30.36 -19.30
C ILE A 5 14.32 29.45 -18.21
N SER A 6 14.41 28.14 -18.42
CA SER A 6 14.14 27.17 -17.35
C SER A 6 15.29 27.25 -16.35
N THR A 7 15.04 27.90 -15.21
CA THR A 7 15.94 27.75 -14.06
C THR A 7 15.70 26.38 -13.44
N GLU A 8 16.51 25.43 -13.81
CA GLU A 8 16.67 24.20 -13.02
C GLU A 8 17.24 24.61 -11.66
N ILE A 9 16.43 24.52 -10.62
CA ILE A 9 16.90 24.65 -9.26
C ILE A 9 17.63 23.36 -8.94
N ILE A 10 18.97 23.38 -9.12
CA ILE A 10 19.85 22.29 -8.70
C ILE A 10 19.95 22.40 -7.17
N TYR A 11 19.21 21.59 -6.46
CA TYR A 11 19.43 21.42 -5.03
C TYR A 11 20.76 20.71 -4.81
N PRO A 12 21.60 21.18 -3.86
CA PRO A 12 22.85 20.51 -3.57
C PRO A 12 22.55 19.07 -3.13
N ILE A 13 23.14 18.12 -3.85
CA ILE A 13 23.08 16.70 -3.52
C ILE A 13 23.91 16.51 -2.27
N ASN A 14 23.26 16.48 -1.11
CA ASN A 14 23.91 16.04 0.11
C ASN A 14 24.01 14.51 0.06
N PRO A 15 25.22 13.95 0.21
CA PRO A 15 25.39 12.51 0.17
C PRO A 15 24.78 11.89 1.42
N ILE A 16 23.97 10.87 1.21
CA ILE A 16 23.55 9.88 2.21
C ILE A 16 22.51 10.42 3.21
N ASN A 17 21.29 10.61 2.76
CA ASN A 17 20.17 10.53 3.69
C ASN A 17 19.55 9.13 3.56
N LYS A 18 19.81 8.30 4.54
CA LYS A 18 19.11 7.03 4.70
C LYS A 18 17.61 7.28 4.77
N MET A 19 16.83 6.56 4.00
CA MET A 19 15.39 6.61 4.12
C MET A 19 15.02 6.26 5.56
N LYS A 20 14.24 7.12 6.21
CA LYS A 20 13.90 6.96 7.61
C LYS A 20 13.11 5.68 7.80
N SER A 21 13.54 4.82 8.68
CA SER A 21 12.72 3.72 9.15
C SER A 21 11.41 4.26 9.72
N TYR A 22 10.37 3.45 9.79
CA TYR A 22 9.11 3.85 10.41
C TYR A 22 9.32 4.33 11.85
N LEU A 23 10.23 3.72 12.58
CA LEU A 23 10.62 4.15 13.93
C LEU A 23 11.23 5.55 13.93
N ASN A 24 12.14 5.84 13.01
CA ASN A 24 12.72 7.17 12.87
C ASN A 24 11.65 8.19 12.44
N HIS A 25 10.73 7.80 11.57
CA HIS A 25 9.58 8.62 11.24
C HIS A 25 8.71 8.93 12.47
N LEU A 26 8.44 7.95 13.32
CA LEU A 26 7.70 8.14 14.57
C LEU A 26 8.47 9.01 15.57
N LYS A 27 9.79 8.87 15.66
CA LYS A 27 10.65 9.73 16.50
C LYS A 27 10.54 11.18 16.04
N ASP A 28 10.65 11.42 14.74
CA ASP A 28 10.55 12.78 14.18
C ASP A 28 9.18 13.41 14.41
N THR A 29 8.12 12.63 14.38
CA THR A 29 6.78 13.15 14.65
C THR A 29 6.56 13.49 16.12
N LYS A 30 7.28 12.86 17.03
CA LYS A 30 7.25 13.18 18.46
C LYS A 30 8.06 14.44 18.79
N SER A 31 9.14 14.67 18.07
CA SER A 31 10.01 15.84 18.25
C SER A 31 9.51 17.09 17.52
N TYR A 32 8.36 17.02 16.86
CA TYR A 32 7.78 18.15 16.17
C TYR A 32 7.27 19.22 17.15
N GLY A 33 8.10 20.18 17.41
CA GLY A 33 7.93 21.23 18.42
C GLY A 33 9.22 21.56 19.17
N GLU A 34 10.21 20.68 19.09
CA GLU A 34 11.58 20.93 19.49
C GLU A 34 12.40 21.30 18.23
N GLU A 35 13.55 21.95 18.42
CA GLU A 35 14.38 22.48 17.33
C GLU A 35 14.50 21.52 16.14
N LEU A 36 14.12 22.01 14.95
CA LEU A 36 14.26 21.27 13.69
C LEU A 36 15.72 20.88 13.51
N SER A 37 16.00 19.58 13.45
CA SER A 37 17.34 19.11 13.12
C SER A 37 17.72 19.56 11.71
N VAL A 38 18.99 19.78 11.45
CA VAL A 38 19.51 20.18 10.12
C VAL A 38 19.12 19.20 9.00
N GLU A 39 18.68 17.99 9.38
CA GLU A 39 18.29 16.92 8.47
C GLU A 39 16.78 16.85 8.20
N TYR A 40 16.00 17.70 8.83
CA TYR A 40 14.55 17.70 8.63
C TYR A 40 14.19 18.13 7.20
N ARG A 41 13.40 17.30 6.52
CA ARG A 41 12.83 17.61 5.22
C ARG A 41 11.33 17.74 5.32
N PRO A 42 10.76 18.86 4.86
CA PRO A 42 9.32 19.03 4.86
C PRO A 42 8.66 18.02 3.92
N THR A 43 7.55 17.47 4.36
CA THR A 43 6.71 16.57 3.55
C THR A 43 5.77 17.39 2.69
N MET A 44 6.13 17.61 1.44
CA MET A 44 5.32 18.36 0.46
C MET A 44 4.38 17.46 -0.34
N ARG A 45 4.61 16.16 -0.32
CA ARG A 45 3.80 15.13 -0.97
C ARG A 45 3.51 14.01 0.03
N SER A 46 2.24 13.64 0.11
CA SER A 46 1.77 12.48 0.88
C SER A 46 0.97 11.59 -0.06
N SER A 47 1.22 10.28 -0.08
CA SER A 47 0.57 9.41 -1.06
C SER A 47 0.19 8.05 -0.49
N ALA A 48 -0.88 7.48 -1.04
CA ALA A 48 -1.26 6.10 -0.83
C ALA A 48 -1.78 5.48 -2.13
N ILE A 49 -1.58 4.19 -2.30
CA ILE A 49 -2.03 3.44 -3.46
C ILE A 49 -2.83 2.22 -3.02
N PHE A 50 -3.85 1.90 -3.80
CA PHE A 50 -4.82 0.87 -3.48
C PHE A 50 -5.19 0.07 -4.72
N PRO A 51 -5.61 -1.19 -4.59
CA PRO A 51 -6.33 -1.87 -5.65
C PRO A 51 -7.59 -1.10 -6.07
N CYS A 52 -7.95 -1.21 -7.34
CA CYS A 52 -9.18 -0.66 -7.89
C CYS A 52 -9.94 -1.77 -8.61
N ILE A 53 -11.12 -2.10 -8.11
CA ILE A 53 -11.94 -3.18 -8.63
C ILE A 53 -13.34 -2.65 -8.91
N LYS A 54 -13.82 -2.88 -10.15
CA LYS A 54 -15.21 -2.74 -10.55
C LYS A 54 -15.60 -4.07 -11.20
N LYS A 55 -16.68 -4.68 -10.75
CA LYS A 55 -17.10 -5.98 -11.25
C LYS A 55 -18.59 -6.02 -11.44
N ASN A 56 -19.02 -5.94 -12.70
CA ASN A 56 -20.37 -6.23 -13.19
C ASN A 56 -21.53 -5.63 -12.36
N GLY A 57 -21.33 -4.41 -11.84
CA GLY A 57 -22.27 -3.73 -10.96
C GLY A 57 -22.38 -4.30 -9.54
N LYS A 58 -21.72 -5.43 -9.24
CA LYS A 58 -21.74 -6.06 -7.92
C LYS A 58 -20.71 -5.47 -6.98
N ILE A 59 -19.48 -5.25 -7.49
CA ILE A 59 -18.35 -4.77 -6.72
C ILE A 59 -17.92 -3.40 -7.20
N LYS A 60 -17.65 -2.49 -6.26
CA LYS A 60 -16.97 -1.22 -6.54
C LYS A 60 -16.03 -0.78 -5.43
N SER A 61 -14.92 -0.20 -5.83
CA SER A 61 -13.94 0.42 -4.93
C SER A 61 -14.36 1.86 -4.59
N ILE A 62 -14.15 2.24 -3.33
CA ILE A 62 -14.43 3.57 -2.81
C ILE A 62 -13.24 4.01 -1.95
N TYR A 63 -12.81 5.25 -2.14
CA TYR A 63 -11.72 5.84 -1.40
C TYR A 63 -12.22 7.08 -0.68
N THR A 64 -11.91 7.21 0.61
CA THR A 64 -12.35 8.36 1.39
C THR A 64 -11.21 8.95 2.18
N PHE A 65 -11.18 10.28 2.27
CA PHE A 65 -10.26 11.00 3.12
C PHE A 65 -10.90 12.28 3.64
N MET A 66 -10.34 12.81 4.71
CA MET A 66 -10.77 14.09 5.28
C MET A 66 -9.71 15.15 5.03
N GLY A 67 -10.15 16.39 4.84
CA GLY A 67 -9.26 17.54 4.76
C GLY A 67 -8.62 17.92 6.11
N TYR A 68 -8.13 16.95 6.88
CA TYR A 68 -7.63 17.17 8.25
C TYR A 68 -6.38 18.05 8.31
N TRP A 69 -5.58 18.09 7.25
CA TRP A 69 -4.37 18.94 7.16
C TRP A 69 -4.71 20.44 7.29
N LEU A 70 -5.87 20.84 6.78
CA LEU A 70 -6.34 22.23 6.85
C LEU A 70 -6.45 22.68 8.31
N ARG A 71 -7.02 21.83 9.17
CA ARG A 71 -7.19 22.13 10.58
C ARG A 71 -5.98 21.78 11.42
N LYS A 72 -5.44 20.56 11.25
CA LYS A 72 -4.39 20.02 12.11
C LYS A 72 -3.03 20.66 11.83
N ARG A 73 -2.80 21.12 10.60
CA ARG A 73 -1.54 21.75 10.15
C ARG A 73 -1.67 23.20 9.74
N ASN A 74 -2.86 23.76 9.90
CA ASN A 74 -3.16 25.14 9.49
C ASN A 74 -2.77 25.45 8.03
N ILE A 75 -3.03 24.50 7.14
CA ILE A 75 -2.78 24.63 5.71
C ILE A 75 -4.06 25.11 5.06
N SER A 76 -4.01 26.20 4.30
CA SER A 76 -5.22 26.83 3.71
C SER A 76 -5.79 26.05 2.53
N ILE A 77 -4.94 25.37 1.79
CA ILE A 77 -5.31 24.61 0.59
C ILE A 77 -4.32 23.48 0.35
N ILE A 78 -4.84 22.36 -0.07
CA ILE A 78 -4.08 21.25 -0.61
C ILE A 78 -4.70 20.76 -1.92
N THR A 79 -3.90 20.11 -2.76
CA THR A 79 -4.37 19.46 -3.99
C THR A 79 -4.28 17.96 -3.84
N ALA A 80 -5.38 17.25 -4.09
CA ALA A 80 -5.39 15.80 -4.22
C ALA A 80 -5.37 15.44 -5.71
N VAL A 81 -4.39 14.65 -6.12
CA VAL A 81 -4.29 14.09 -7.47
C VAL A 81 -4.59 12.60 -7.39
N VAL A 82 -5.55 12.17 -8.19
CA VAL A 82 -6.03 10.79 -8.25
C VAL A 82 -5.63 10.21 -9.60
N THR A 83 -4.77 9.22 -9.58
CA THR A 83 -4.31 8.53 -10.79
C THR A 83 -4.88 7.11 -10.82
N LEU A 84 -5.69 6.82 -11.83
CA LEU A 84 -6.18 5.47 -12.14
C LEU A 84 -5.21 4.78 -13.10
N ARG A 85 -4.83 3.54 -12.79
CA ARG A 85 -4.03 2.67 -13.67
C ARG A 85 -4.72 1.34 -13.88
N ASP A 86 -4.54 0.77 -15.06
CA ASP A 86 -4.95 -0.61 -15.34
C ASP A 86 -4.08 -1.63 -14.57
N SER A 87 -4.40 -2.91 -14.70
CA SER A 87 -3.68 -3.99 -14.02
C SER A 87 -2.20 -4.09 -14.41
N LYS A 88 -1.82 -3.53 -15.56
CA LYS A 88 -0.44 -3.50 -16.05
C LYS A 88 0.32 -2.23 -15.64
N GLY A 89 -0.31 -1.33 -14.88
CA GLY A 89 0.31 -0.10 -14.41
C GLY A 89 0.20 1.08 -15.37
N LYS A 90 -0.44 0.93 -16.53
CA LYS A 90 -0.65 2.02 -17.49
C LYS A 90 -1.70 3.00 -16.94
N LYS A 91 -1.38 4.29 -17.00
CA LYS A 91 -2.32 5.35 -16.61
C LYS A 91 -3.53 5.37 -17.54
N VAL A 92 -4.72 5.31 -16.96
CA VAL A 92 -6.02 5.35 -17.65
C VAL A 92 -6.67 6.72 -17.50
N ALA A 93 -6.65 7.27 -16.28
CA ALA A 93 -7.21 8.57 -15.98
C ALA A 93 -6.43 9.28 -14.87
N ILE A 94 -6.49 10.62 -14.90
CA ILE A 94 -5.97 11.47 -13.83
C ILE A 94 -7.04 12.52 -13.54
N LYS A 95 -7.37 12.71 -12.25
CA LYS A 95 -8.24 13.77 -11.77
C LYS A 95 -7.58 14.52 -10.62
N SER A 96 -7.83 15.81 -10.53
CA SER A 96 -7.35 16.64 -9.44
C SER A 96 -8.51 17.29 -8.69
N TYR A 97 -8.35 17.44 -7.38
CA TYR A 97 -9.33 18.03 -6.49
C TYR A 97 -8.64 19.04 -5.58
N GLU A 98 -9.21 20.22 -5.49
CA GLU A 98 -8.81 21.17 -4.46
C GLU A 98 -9.53 20.84 -3.15
N VAL A 99 -8.75 20.75 -2.08
CA VAL A 99 -9.26 20.50 -0.72
C VAL A 99 -9.13 21.80 0.07
N ARG A 100 -10.25 22.52 0.21
CA ARG A 100 -10.35 23.83 0.88
C ARG A 100 -11.19 23.80 2.17
N SER A 101 -11.79 22.67 2.48
CA SER A 101 -12.65 22.53 3.67
C SER A 101 -12.41 21.20 4.39
N VAL A 102 -12.64 21.24 5.71
CA VAL A 102 -12.55 20.03 6.55
C VAL A 102 -13.86 19.27 6.42
N LYS A 103 -13.94 18.41 5.42
CA LYS A 103 -15.07 17.52 5.16
C LYS A 103 -14.55 16.18 4.63
N SER A 104 -15.43 15.20 4.54
CA SER A 104 -15.12 13.94 3.86
C SER A 104 -15.14 14.15 2.33
N TYR A 105 -14.13 13.65 1.68
CA TYR A 105 -14.01 13.54 0.22
C TYR A 105 -14.15 12.07 -0.13
N ILE A 106 -15.02 11.79 -1.08
CA ILE A 106 -15.33 10.42 -1.52
C ILE A 106 -15.03 10.33 -3.01
N ILE A 107 -14.31 9.31 -3.39
CA ILE A 107 -13.95 8.98 -4.76
C ILE A 107 -14.33 7.52 -4.99
N SER A 108 -15.15 7.25 -5.96
CA SER A 108 -15.55 5.88 -6.32
C SER A 108 -15.05 5.48 -7.70
N THR A 109 -15.13 4.21 -8.01
CA THR A 109 -14.89 3.73 -9.38
C THR A 109 -15.79 4.39 -10.40
N ASP A 110 -17.02 4.75 -10.01
CA ASP A 110 -17.99 5.40 -10.91
C ASP A 110 -17.55 6.85 -11.27
N ASP A 111 -16.74 7.49 -10.41
CA ASP A 111 -16.15 8.80 -10.70
C ASP A 111 -14.95 8.71 -11.65
N LEU A 112 -14.31 7.57 -11.76
CA LEU A 112 -13.02 7.39 -12.46
C LEU A 112 -13.14 6.58 -13.75
N ILE A 113 -14.13 5.73 -13.88
CA ILE A 113 -14.29 4.73 -14.92
C ILE A 113 -15.65 4.94 -15.61
N ASP A 114 -15.65 4.97 -16.92
CA ASP A 114 -16.88 5.11 -17.70
C ASP A 114 -17.89 4.02 -17.37
N ASP A 115 -19.19 4.37 -17.41
CA ASP A 115 -20.27 3.46 -17.07
C ASP A 115 -20.38 2.26 -18.02
N GLU A 116 -19.89 2.40 -19.24
CA GLU A 116 -19.83 1.32 -20.22
C GLU A 116 -18.85 0.20 -19.82
N ILE A 117 -17.82 0.54 -19.06
CA ILE A 117 -16.83 -0.42 -18.55
C ILE A 117 -17.42 -1.13 -17.33
N LYS A 118 -17.89 -2.35 -17.50
CA LYS A 118 -18.50 -3.14 -16.43
C LYS A 118 -17.50 -3.80 -15.51
N ASP A 119 -16.37 -4.21 -16.04
CA ASP A 119 -15.31 -4.88 -15.32
C ASP A 119 -14.01 -4.07 -15.43
N PHE A 120 -13.42 -3.76 -14.30
CA PHE A 120 -12.13 -3.10 -14.22
C PHE A 120 -11.31 -3.68 -13.08
N PHE A 121 -10.03 -3.88 -13.35
CA PHE A 121 -9.06 -4.37 -12.40
C PHE A 121 -7.77 -3.59 -12.57
N GLY A 122 -7.35 -2.89 -11.52
CA GLY A 122 -6.19 -2.02 -11.58
C GLY A 122 -5.88 -1.37 -10.24
N SER A 123 -5.39 -0.14 -10.26
CA SER A 123 -5.03 0.58 -9.03
C SER A 123 -5.42 2.04 -9.08
N VAL A 124 -5.62 2.63 -7.89
CA VAL A 124 -5.79 4.06 -7.68
C VAL A 124 -4.70 4.55 -6.73
N GLU A 125 -3.90 5.49 -7.20
CA GLU A 125 -2.98 6.27 -6.37
C GLU A 125 -3.60 7.62 -6.06
N ILE A 126 -3.59 7.99 -4.80
CA ILE A 126 -4.04 9.29 -4.32
C ILE A 126 -2.84 10.02 -3.72
N GLU A 127 -2.45 11.11 -4.36
CA GLU A 127 -1.34 11.94 -3.97
C GLU A 127 -1.87 13.28 -3.45
N ILE A 128 -1.44 13.66 -2.29
CA ILE A 128 -1.79 14.92 -1.64
C ILE A 128 -0.58 15.83 -1.71
N PHE A 129 -0.75 17.00 -2.28
CA PHE A 129 0.29 18.02 -2.42
C PHE A 129 -0.04 19.27 -1.61
N SER A 130 1.00 19.82 -0.99
CA SER A 130 0.94 21.07 -0.24
C SER A 130 2.19 21.90 -0.49
N ALA A 131 2.06 23.22 -0.46
CA ALA A 131 3.19 24.15 -0.41
C ALA A 131 3.74 24.32 1.03
N VAL A 132 3.11 23.69 2.01
CA VAL A 132 3.48 23.73 3.42
C VAL A 132 3.67 22.29 3.90
N ASP A 133 4.58 22.10 4.82
CA ASP A 133 4.89 20.79 5.37
C ASP A 133 3.68 20.08 5.97
N MET A 134 3.38 18.91 5.46
CA MET A 134 2.32 18.02 5.93
C MET A 134 2.78 17.08 7.06
N VAL A 135 4.09 16.96 7.29
CA VAL A 135 4.74 16.11 8.28
C VAL A 135 4.70 14.61 7.94
N PHE A 136 3.60 14.11 7.43
CA PHE A 136 3.41 12.68 7.15
C PHE A 136 3.38 12.39 5.65
N PRO A 137 4.24 11.51 5.14
CA PRO A 137 4.22 11.08 3.76
C PRO A 137 3.04 10.13 3.44
N TYR A 138 2.32 9.69 4.46
CA TYR A 138 1.18 8.77 4.36
C TYR A 138 -0.13 9.51 4.67
N PRO A 139 -1.03 9.70 3.71
CA PRO A 139 -2.33 10.29 3.97
C PRO A 139 -3.24 9.28 4.68
N ALA A 140 -4.11 9.79 5.57
CA ALA A 140 -5.14 8.96 6.19
C ALA A 140 -6.29 8.76 5.20
N ILE A 141 -6.14 7.78 4.32
CA ILE A 141 -7.15 7.39 3.34
C ILE A 141 -7.74 6.05 3.75
N THR A 142 -9.05 5.92 3.67
CA THR A 142 -9.76 4.66 3.83
C THR A 142 -10.11 4.12 2.45
N PHE A 143 -9.74 2.90 2.19
CA PHE A 143 -10.13 2.12 1.03
C PHE A 143 -11.28 1.19 1.41
N ALA A 144 -12.35 1.23 0.66
CA ALA A 144 -13.50 0.36 0.86
C ALA A 144 -13.84 -0.39 -0.43
N ILE A 145 -14.38 -1.58 -0.27
CA ILE A 145 -15.06 -2.31 -1.33
C ILE A 145 -16.52 -2.46 -0.93
N LYS A 146 -17.41 -1.94 -1.77
CA LYS A 146 -18.83 -2.17 -1.67
C LYS A 146 -19.19 -3.39 -2.52
N GLY A 147 -19.71 -4.41 -1.88
CA GLY A 147 -20.28 -5.59 -2.51
C GLY A 147 -21.81 -5.56 -2.56
N MET A 148 -22.43 -6.70 -2.86
CA MET A 148 -23.88 -6.84 -2.92
C MET A 148 -24.52 -6.79 -1.54
N ASN A 149 -23.90 -7.42 -0.54
CA ASN A 149 -24.47 -7.60 0.79
C ASN A 149 -23.82 -6.70 1.84
N GLY A 150 -22.68 -6.06 1.52
CA GLY A 150 -21.98 -5.27 2.50
C GLY A 150 -20.92 -4.34 1.94
N ILE A 151 -20.28 -3.66 2.85
CA ILE A 151 -19.11 -2.83 2.61
C ILE A 151 -18.03 -3.20 3.62
N THR A 152 -16.83 -3.43 3.12
CA THR A 152 -15.64 -3.65 3.95
C THR A 152 -14.60 -2.60 3.64
N PHE A 153 -13.77 -2.27 4.62
CA PHE A 153 -12.77 -1.22 4.43
C PHE A 153 -11.51 -1.47 5.23
N VAL A 154 -10.43 -0.94 4.70
CA VAL A 154 -9.12 -0.83 5.36
C VAL A 154 -8.62 0.61 5.28
N HIS A 155 -7.77 1.00 6.20
CA HIS A 155 -7.12 2.31 6.17
C HIS A 155 -5.71 2.19 5.60
N THR A 156 -5.23 3.27 5.02
CA THR A 156 -3.87 3.48 4.51
C THR A 156 -3.13 2.22 4.12
N CYS A 157 -3.16 1.90 2.85
CA CYS A 157 -2.44 0.75 2.29
C CYS A 157 -1.03 1.13 1.81
N GLY A 158 -0.55 0.52 0.74
CA GLY A 158 0.76 0.75 0.19
C GLY A 158 1.02 2.21 -0.20
N ARG A 159 2.28 2.55 -0.31
CA ARG A 159 2.78 3.79 -0.88
C ARG A 159 3.88 3.46 -1.87
N ILE A 160 3.78 3.97 -3.08
CA ILE A 160 4.84 3.82 -4.07
C ILE A 160 5.95 4.84 -3.78
N TYR A 161 7.16 4.36 -3.78
CA TYR A 161 8.34 5.18 -3.71
C TYR A 161 8.70 5.64 -5.12
N ASN A 162 8.33 6.84 -5.46
CA ASN A 162 8.50 7.38 -6.81
C ASN A 162 9.34 8.67 -6.87
N ASN A 163 9.83 9.12 -5.75
CA ASN A 163 10.81 10.19 -5.73
C ASN A 163 12.20 9.65 -5.43
N PHE A 164 13.20 10.41 -5.77
CA PHE A 164 14.60 10.03 -5.64
C PHE A 164 14.97 9.64 -4.20
N GLU A 165 14.35 10.25 -3.22
CA GLU A 165 14.64 10.03 -1.80
C GLU A 165 14.06 8.71 -1.31
N ASP A 166 12.87 8.35 -1.77
CA ASP A 166 12.22 7.10 -1.43
C ASP A 166 12.94 5.89 -2.04
N LEU A 167 13.57 6.07 -3.21
CA LEU A 167 14.23 4.98 -3.91
C LEU A 167 15.67 4.71 -3.44
N LYS A 168 16.28 5.69 -2.82
CA LYS A 168 17.72 5.66 -2.50
C LYS A 168 18.09 4.61 -1.47
N ASP A 169 17.23 4.34 -0.51
CA ASP A 169 17.52 3.48 0.64
C ASP A 169 16.47 2.39 0.84
N ASN A 170 16.09 1.72 -0.24
CA ASN A 170 15.06 0.70 -0.27
C ASN A 170 15.18 -0.39 0.79
N ASN A 171 16.41 -0.75 1.14
CA ASN A 171 16.67 -1.87 2.03
C ASN A 171 16.44 -1.55 3.52
N GLU A 172 16.38 -0.28 3.90
CA GLU A 172 16.32 0.12 5.31
C GLU A 172 14.94 0.56 5.79
N ALA A 173 14.03 0.85 4.87
CA ALA A 173 12.74 1.42 5.23
C ALA A 173 11.61 0.41 5.35
N GLN A 174 11.88 -0.85 5.10
CA GLN A 174 10.83 -1.86 5.11
C GLN A 174 10.47 -2.21 6.54
N VAL A 175 9.30 -1.75 6.96
CA VAL A 175 8.67 -2.25 8.16
C VAL A 175 8.15 -3.65 7.86
N PRO A 176 8.46 -4.65 8.69
CA PRO A 176 8.00 -6.00 8.47
C PRO A 176 6.51 -6.14 8.76
N GLU A 177 5.69 -5.72 7.80
CA GLU A 177 4.26 -5.96 7.81
C GLU A 177 3.97 -7.17 6.92
N THR A 178 3.83 -8.33 7.52
CA THR A 178 3.77 -9.60 6.77
C THR A 178 2.55 -10.43 7.06
N GLY A 179 1.94 -10.30 8.24
CA GLY A 179 0.89 -11.19 8.69
C GLY A 179 -0.52 -10.69 8.42
N PHE A 180 -1.44 -11.58 8.08
CA PHE A 180 -2.87 -11.32 7.98
C PHE A 180 -3.68 -12.61 8.15
N ASP A 181 -4.94 -12.46 8.55
CA ASP A 181 -5.87 -13.57 8.73
C ASP A 181 -6.77 -13.73 7.50
N ILE A 182 -7.04 -14.98 7.14
CA ILE A 182 -7.97 -15.37 6.09
C ILE A 182 -8.93 -16.45 6.56
N LEU A 183 -10.06 -16.55 5.86
CA LEU A 183 -10.97 -17.69 5.96
C LEU A 183 -10.74 -18.63 4.78
N ILE A 184 -10.84 -19.92 5.03
CA ILE A 184 -10.77 -20.95 4.00
C ILE A 184 -12.07 -21.77 3.97
N GLY A 185 -12.40 -22.27 2.80
CA GLY A 185 -13.62 -23.04 2.56
C GLY A 185 -14.17 -22.79 1.16
N THR A 186 -15.20 -23.53 0.77
CA THR A 186 -15.71 -23.51 -0.62
C THR A 186 -16.23 -22.14 -1.08
N LYS A 187 -16.66 -21.29 -0.15
CA LYS A 187 -17.21 -19.97 -0.44
C LYS A 187 -16.14 -18.86 -0.43
N TYR A 188 -14.96 -19.14 0.08
CA TYR A 188 -13.91 -18.15 0.32
C TYR A 188 -12.73 -18.38 -0.62
N LYS A 189 -12.41 -17.37 -1.40
CA LYS A 189 -11.19 -17.35 -2.22
C LYS A 189 -10.22 -16.31 -1.63
N PRO A 190 -9.34 -16.71 -0.72
CA PRO A 190 -8.43 -15.79 -0.07
C PRO A 190 -7.38 -15.27 -1.03
N PHE A 191 -7.00 -14.01 -0.82
CA PHE A 191 -6.02 -13.31 -1.64
C PHE A 191 -5.17 -12.34 -0.82
N PHE A 192 -4.08 -11.94 -1.40
CA PHE A 192 -3.41 -10.68 -1.09
C PHE A 192 -3.10 -9.92 -2.38
N ALA A 193 -2.95 -8.60 -2.27
CA ALA A 193 -2.66 -7.74 -3.41
C ALA A 193 -1.79 -6.55 -3.00
N PHE A 194 -0.95 -6.13 -3.91
CA PHE A 194 -0.18 -4.90 -3.78
C PHE A 194 0.04 -4.26 -5.15
N VAL A 195 0.38 -2.99 -5.16
CA VAL A 195 0.79 -2.31 -6.39
C VAL A 195 2.30 -2.21 -6.39
N ASN A 196 2.92 -2.72 -7.46
CA ASN A 196 4.36 -2.69 -7.62
C ASN A 196 4.88 -1.26 -7.66
N GLY A 197 6.12 -1.07 -7.22
CA GLY A 197 6.83 0.19 -7.31
C GLY A 197 7.24 0.56 -8.73
N PRO A 198 8.10 1.58 -8.89
CA PRO A 198 8.57 2.03 -10.21
C PRO A 198 9.58 1.09 -10.87
N ILE A 199 10.02 0.06 -10.15
CA ILE A 199 10.98 -0.93 -10.63
C ILE A 199 10.24 -2.22 -10.94
N ALA A 200 10.46 -2.81 -12.12
CA ALA A 200 9.87 -4.10 -12.47
C ALA A 200 10.36 -5.21 -11.53
N ILE A 201 9.45 -6.07 -11.10
CA ILE A 201 9.79 -7.31 -10.41
C ILE A 201 10.01 -8.39 -11.48
N GLU A 202 11.16 -9.06 -11.43
CA GLU A 202 11.49 -10.14 -12.35
C GLU A 202 12.04 -11.35 -11.60
N ASN A 203 11.39 -12.51 -11.76
CA ASN A 203 11.79 -13.79 -11.18
C ASN A 203 12.12 -13.71 -9.67
N ARG A 204 11.25 -13.04 -8.90
CA ARG A 204 11.41 -12.90 -7.46
C ARG A 204 10.62 -13.95 -6.72
N GLU A 205 11.31 -14.69 -5.88
CA GLU A 205 10.69 -15.64 -4.97
C GLU A 205 10.16 -14.94 -3.73
N TYR A 206 9.07 -15.46 -3.20
CA TYR A 206 8.54 -15.13 -1.88
C TYR A 206 8.02 -16.39 -1.22
N LYS A 207 8.04 -16.41 0.09
CA LYS A 207 7.60 -17.55 0.88
C LYS A 207 6.32 -17.20 1.62
N LEU A 208 5.34 -18.07 1.56
CA LEU A 208 4.13 -18.02 2.35
C LEU A 208 4.28 -18.98 3.53
N GLU A 209 3.97 -18.50 4.71
CA GLU A 209 3.89 -19.26 5.94
C GLU A 209 2.44 -19.24 6.39
N PHE A 210 1.86 -20.42 6.56
CA PHE A 210 0.48 -20.62 6.98
C PHE A 210 0.46 -21.20 8.39
N ILE A 211 -0.28 -20.57 9.28
CA ILE A 211 -0.38 -20.98 10.68
C ILE A 211 -1.86 -21.22 11.00
N ASP A 212 -2.22 -22.43 11.36
CA ASP A 212 -3.59 -22.77 11.75
C ASP A 212 -3.87 -22.43 13.23
N LEU A 213 -5.11 -22.57 13.66
CA LEU A 213 -5.53 -22.26 15.03
C LEU A 213 -4.86 -23.15 16.11
N ASN A 214 -4.25 -24.26 15.71
CA ASN A 214 -3.52 -25.15 16.60
C ASN A 214 -2.01 -24.85 16.63
N GLY A 215 -1.56 -23.83 15.88
CA GLY A 215 -0.16 -23.49 15.75
C GLY A 215 0.63 -24.38 14.79
N ASN A 216 -0.04 -25.22 13.99
CA ASN A 216 0.65 -25.98 12.95
C ASN A 216 1.06 -25.07 11.82
N VAL A 217 2.33 -25.15 11.41
CA VAL A 217 2.94 -24.29 10.41
C VAL A 217 3.16 -25.07 9.12
N LYS A 218 2.79 -24.49 7.98
CA LYS A 218 3.07 -24.99 6.65
C LYS A 218 3.65 -23.89 5.78
N PHE A 219 4.48 -24.26 4.82
CA PHE A 219 5.16 -23.33 3.96
C PHE A 219 4.92 -23.62 2.48
N CYS A 220 4.89 -22.55 1.68
CA CYS A 220 4.90 -22.63 0.23
C CYS A 220 5.79 -21.51 -0.32
N THR A 221 6.65 -21.84 -1.27
CA THR A 221 7.45 -20.85 -2.01
C THR A 221 6.83 -20.62 -3.37
N LYS A 222 6.64 -19.37 -3.73
CA LYS A 222 6.11 -18.94 -5.03
C LYS A 222 7.02 -17.92 -5.68
N THR A 223 6.88 -17.76 -6.98
CA THR A 223 7.67 -16.82 -7.77
C THR A 223 6.78 -15.85 -8.52
N ILE A 224 7.03 -14.56 -8.38
CA ILE A 224 6.52 -13.57 -9.33
C ILE A 224 7.47 -13.57 -10.53
N LYS A 225 7.02 -14.15 -11.65
CA LYS A 225 7.83 -14.20 -12.89
C LYS A 225 8.08 -12.80 -13.41
N ARG A 226 7.06 -11.97 -13.47
CA ARG A 226 7.15 -10.58 -13.88
C ARG A 226 5.99 -9.76 -13.36
N ALA A 227 6.29 -8.59 -12.81
CA ALA A 227 5.34 -7.53 -12.56
C ALA A 227 5.90 -6.20 -13.10
N GLU A 228 5.14 -5.56 -13.98
CA GLU A 228 5.54 -4.29 -14.56
C GLU A 228 5.55 -3.17 -13.52
N PRO A 229 6.28 -2.07 -13.75
CA PRO A 229 6.19 -0.89 -12.89
C PRO A 229 4.73 -0.42 -12.73
N PHE A 230 4.36 -0.12 -11.50
CA PHE A 230 3.02 0.33 -11.10
C PHE A 230 1.87 -0.65 -11.38
N SER A 231 2.16 -1.90 -11.76
CA SER A 231 1.15 -2.92 -11.99
C SER A 231 0.51 -3.40 -10.68
N LEU A 232 -0.75 -3.79 -10.76
CA LEU A 232 -1.42 -4.48 -9.66
C LEU A 232 -1.02 -5.95 -9.67
N VAL A 233 -0.39 -6.39 -8.60
CA VAL A 233 -0.12 -7.81 -8.32
C VAL A 233 -1.23 -8.33 -7.43
N TRP A 234 -1.98 -9.29 -7.93
CA TRP A 234 -3.05 -9.97 -7.20
C TRP A 234 -2.74 -11.45 -7.12
N VAL A 235 -2.63 -11.97 -5.91
CA VAL A 235 -2.28 -13.36 -5.65
C VAL A 235 -3.45 -14.06 -5.00
N ASN A 236 -4.02 -15.03 -5.70
CA ASN A 236 -4.96 -15.97 -5.11
C ASN A 236 -4.19 -16.98 -4.28
N LEU A 237 -4.58 -17.12 -3.01
CA LEU A 237 -3.86 -17.98 -2.07
C LEU A 237 -4.27 -19.45 -2.17
N PHE A 238 -5.42 -19.74 -2.78
CA PHE A 238 -5.89 -21.11 -3.02
C PHE A 238 -5.98 -21.38 -4.51
N ASP A 239 -4.84 -21.59 -5.11
CA ASP A 239 -4.70 -22.27 -6.39
C ASP A 239 -4.47 -23.78 -6.17
N GLU A 240 -4.34 -24.52 -7.27
CA GLU A 240 -4.12 -25.97 -7.22
C GLU A 240 -2.90 -26.37 -6.39
N GLU A 241 -1.87 -25.51 -6.34
CA GLU A 241 -0.65 -25.77 -5.59
C GLU A 241 -0.86 -25.70 -4.06
N LEU A 242 -1.82 -24.94 -3.57
CA LEU A 242 -2.10 -24.81 -2.14
C LEU A 242 -3.17 -25.78 -1.63
N ASN A 243 -3.98 -26.34 -2.51
CA ASN A 243 -5.01 -27.32 -2.15
C ASN A 243 -4.43 -28.56 -1.47
N HIS A 244 -3.19 -28.95 -1.78
CA HIS A 244 -2.52 -30.08 -1.15
C HIS A 244 -2.15 -29.84 0.32
N LEU A 245 -2.12 -28.58 0.78
CA LEU A 245 -1.75 -28.26 2.17
C LEU A 245 -2.76 -28.77 3.21
N ASN A 246 -3.97 -29.09 2.77
CA ASN A 246 -5.02 -29.74 3.55
C ASN A 246 -5.16 -29.21 4.98
N PHE A 247 -5.62 -27.97 5.12
CA PHE A 247 -5.87 -27.36 6.42
C PHE A 247 -7.19 -27.86 7.02
N LYS A 248 -7.17 -28.16 8.32
CA LYS A 248 -8.35 -28.57 9.08
C LYS A 248 -9.12 -27.40 9.70
N SER A 249 -8.53 -26.23 9.71
CA SER A 249 -9.07 -25.03 10.32
C SER A 249 -9.73 -24.15 9.27
N GLU A 250 -10.86 -23.52 9.61
CA GLU A 250 -11.53 -22.56 8.74
C GLU A 250 -10.83 -21.18 8.73
N LYS A 251 -10.01 -20.89 9.75
CA LYS A 251 -9.24 -19.66 9.87
C LYS A 251 -7.75 -19.98 9.88
N ILE A 252 -7.00 -19.22 9.11
CA ILE A 252 -5.54 -19.34 9.00
C ILE A 252 -4.92 -17.95 9.05
N CYS A 253 -3.83 -17.81 9.81
CA CYS A 253 -2.91 -16.70 9.68
C CYS A 253 -1.93 -16.98 8.56
N VAL A 254 -1.68 -15.99 7.70
CA VAL A 254 -0.71 -16.06 6.61
C VAL A 254 0.36 -15.02 6.87
N LYS A 255 1.63 -15.41 6.72
CA LYS A 255 2.75 -14.48 6.68
C LYS A 255 3.42 -14.53 5.31
N ILE A 256 3.79 -13.37 4.79
CA ILE A 256 4.48 -13.21 3.51
C ILE A 256 5.91 -12.78 3.79
N HIS A 257 6.87 -13.61 3.40
CA HIS A 257 8.28 -13.31 3.50
C HIS A 257 8.81 -12.97 2.11
N HIS A 258 9.26 -11.73 1.90
CA HIS A 258 9.67 -11.22 0.61
C HIS A 258 10.77 -10.17 0.71
N ASP A 259 11.38 -9.84 -0.43
CA ASP A 259 12.37 -8.78 -0.58
C ASP A 259 11.98 -7.77 -1.68
N PHE A 260 10.67 -7.57 -1.88
CA PHE A 260 10.19 -6.61 -2.87
C PHE A 260 10.55 -5.18 -2.46
N GLU A 261 10.88 -4.38 -3.45
CA GLU A 261 11.42 -3.03 -3.27
C GLU A 261 10.61 -1.99 -4.04
N GLY A 262 10.80 -0.71 -3.73
CA GLY A 262 10.19 0.40 -4.47
C GLY A 262 8.82 0.84 -3.97
N PHE A 263 8.32 0.24 -2.90
CA PHE A 263 7.05 0.63 -2.27
C PHE A 263 7.03 0.27 -0.78
N PHE A 264 6.14 0.91 -0.03
CA PHE A 264 5.89 0.52 1.35
C PHE A 264 5.08 -0.78 1.36
N PRO A 265 5.58 -1.86 2.00
CA PRO A 265 5.09 -3.21 1.81
C PRO A 265 3.86 -3.55 2.67
N ARG A 266 2.88 -2.66 2.74
CA ARG A 266 1.58 -2.98 3.33
C ARG A 266 0.65 -3.50 2.24
N PHE A 267 0.38 -4.80 2.28
CA PHE A 267 -0.48 -5.45 1.30
C PHE A 267 -1.93 -5.42 1.75
N VAL A 268 -2.83 -5.26 0.81
CA VAL A 268 -4.25 -5.55 1.01
C VAL A 268 -4.43 -7.05 0.94
N ALA A 269 -5.22 -7.59 1.83
CA ALA A 269 -5.56 -9.01 1.86
C ALA A 269 -7.04 -9.21 2.17
N GLY A 270 -7.52 -10.43 2.06
CA GLY A 270 -8.89 -10.76 2.39
C GLY A 270 -9.40 -11.99 1.67
N ASN A 271 -10.73 -12.01 1.46
CA ASN A 271 -11.42 -13.09 0.76
C ASN A 271 -12.39 -12.53 -0.28
N VAL A 272 -12.36 -13.09 -1.46
CA VAL A 272 -13.44 -12.96 -2.43
C VAL A 272 -14.51 -14.00 -2.10
N LEU A 273 -15.75 -13.58 -1.98
CA LEU A 273 -16.88 -14.41 -1.62
C LEU A 273 -17.76 -14.68 -2.85
N ASN A 274 -18.24 -15.91 -2.98
CA ASN A 274 -19.24 -16.31 -3.95
C ASN A 274 -19.03 -15.73 -5.36
N ASP A 275 -17.82 -15.83 -5.88
CA ASP A 275 -17.47 -15.34 -7.21
C ASP A 275 -17.76 -13.83 -7.43
N TYR A 276 -17.18 -13.01 -6.56
CA TYR A 276 -17.31 -11.54 -6.57
C TYR A 276 -18.70 -10.99 -6.23
N GLU A 277 -19.47 -11.63 -5.39
CA GLU A 277 -20.63 -10.99 -4.77
C GLU A 277 -20.21 -10.00 -3.68
N ASP A 278 -19.20 -10.39 -2.90
CA ASP A 278 -18.59 -9.57 -1.87
C ASP A 278 -17.08 -9.81 -1.79
N ILE A 279 -16.36 -8.86 -1.21
CA ILE A 279 -14.96 -8.99 -0.87
C ILE A 279 -14.77 -8.50 0.57
N SER A 280 -14.25 -9.36 1.43
CA SER A 280 -13.77 -8.93 2.74
C SER A 280 -12.35 -8.40 2.64
N LEU A 281 -12.06 -7.32 3.37
CA LEU A 281 -10.75 -6.66 3.36
C LEU A 281 -10.08 -6.70 4.72
N THR A 282 -8.80 -6.92 4.68
CA THR A 282 -7.83 -6.64 5.73
C THR A 282 -6.54 -6.12 5.08
N HIS A 283 -5.52 -5.87 5.85
CA HIS A 283 -4.17 -5.59 5.36
C HIS A 283 -3.15 -6.36 6.18
N THR A 284 -1.91 -6.42 5.71
CA THR A 284 -0.83 -7.00 6.48
C THR A 284 -0.55 -6.19 7.73
N TYR A 285 -0.28 -6.88 8.83
CA TYR A 285 0.09 -6.32 10.14
C TYR A 285 1.56 -6.58 10.41
N TYR A 286 2.11 -5.85 11.37
CA TYR A 286 3.44 -6.10 11.89
C TYR A 286 3.56 -7.55 12.36
N ASP A 287 4.68 -8.17 12.03
CA ASP A 287 5.02 -9.44 12.65
C ASP A 287 5.48 -9.17 14.08
N THR A 288 4.61 -9.52 15.02
CA THR A 288 4.88 -9.39 16.46
C THR A 288 5.51 -10.64 17.06
N SER A 289 5.89 -11.62 16.23
CA SER A 289 6.55 -12.83 16.76
C SER A 289 7.92 -12.46 17.32
N ASN A 290 8.13 -12.79 18.58
CA ASN A 290 9.43 -12.66 19.24
C ASN A 290 10.41 -13.77 18.82
N ASP A 291 10.05 -14.60 17.85
CA ASP A 291 10.90 -15.65 17.35
C ASP A 291 12.02 -15.05 16.48
N ALA A 292 13.24 -15.10 17.00
CA ALA A 292 14.43 -14.64 16.30
C ALA A 292 14.64 -15.34 14.96
N SER A 293 14.14 -16.57 14.77
CA SER A 293 14.23 -17.29 13.50
C SER A 293 13.41 -16.64 12.40
N ASN A 294 12.28 -16.06 12.73
CA ASN A 294 11.45 -15.32 11.78
C ASN A 294 12.09 -13.99 11.35
N ARG A 295 12.91 -13.41 12.23
CA ARG A 295 13.63 -12.16 11.92
C ARG A 295 14.74 -12.37 10.90
N SER A 296 15.30 -13.56 10.80
CA SER A 296 16.35 -13.89 9.83
C SER A 296 15.87 -13.94 8.38
N ILE A 297 14.55 -13.96 8.16
CA ILE A 297 13.94 -13.96 6.82
C ILE A 297 14.07 -12.58 6.16
N TYR A 298 14.17 -11.53 6.97
CA TYR A 298 14.46 -10.19 6.46
C TYR A 298 15.96 -10.07 6.21
N LYS A 299 16.34 -9.60 5.03
CA LYS A 299 17.75 -9.46 4.62
C LYS A 299 18.55 -8.49 5.51
N ASN A 300 17.89 -7.61 6.24
CA ASN A 300 18.54 -6.65 7.09
C ASN A 300 18.20 -6.89 8.58
N PRO A 301 19.09 -7.55 9.31
CA PRO A 301 18.89 -7.84 10.74
C PRO A 301 18.87 -6.58 11.62
N SER A 302 19.42 -5.45 11.18
CA SER A 302 19.38 -4.21 11.96
C SER A 302 17.97 -3.62 12.13
N LYS A 303 17.00 -4.13 11.41
CA LYS A 303 15.57 -3.75 11.52
C LYS A 303 14.83 -4.49 12.62
N ASN A 304 15.46 -5.39 13.28
CA ASN A 304 14.90 -6.07 14.45
C ASN A 304 14.69 -5.12 15.64
N GLU A 305 15.22 -3.89 15.56
CA GLU A 305 14.99 -2.83 16.56
C GLU A 305 13.51 -2.45 16.75
N PHE A 306 12.63 -2.90 15.86
CA PHE A 306 11.19 -2.70 16.02
C PHE A 306 10.55 -3.60 17.07
N PHE A 307 11.23 -4.64 17.48
CA PHE A 307 10.70 -5.71 18.32
C PHE A 307 11.40 -5.81 19.68
N ASP A 308 12.35 -4.92 19.92
CA ASP A 308 12.99 -4.76 21.24
C ASP A 308 12.32 -3.56 22.02
#